data_c7c06e3483e54e3e07f0174123b24255
#
_entry.id   c7c06e3483e54e3e07f0174123b24255
#
_cell.length_a   1.000
_cell.length_b   1.000
_cell.length_c   1.000
_cell.angle_alpha   90.00
_cell.angle_beta   90.00
_cell.angle_gamma   90.00
#
_symmetry.space_group_name_H-M   'P 1'
#
loop_
_entity.id
_entity.type
_entity.pdbx_description
1 polymer ?
#
loop_
_entity_poly.entity_id
_entity_poly.type
_entity_poly.pdbx_seq_one_letter_code
_entity_poly.pdbx_strand_id
1 'polypeptide(L)'
;AGCFGWCMFDYNTHKDFGSGDRICYHGVMDMFRNPKLAARVYECQQEEHTVLELSSSMDIGEHPGCNRGETYILTNADSVRMYKNDRFIKEYKREDSPWKHLPHGPLVIDDYIGDAIEKDEHFTTAQGKGIKDALNATARYGLSHLPKSVYVTALKMLLLYHMKPTDAVVLYNRYIGDWGGTSTTYRFEAVSDGGVTAELIKKPMTKVVLF
;
A
#
# COMPACT_ATOMS: atom_id res chain seq x y z
N ALA A 1 -12.17 17.71 26.56
CA ALA A 1 -10.78 17.97 26.10
C ALA A 1 -10.76 17.92 24.57
N GLY A 2 -9.95 18.75 23.96
CA GLY A 2 -9.78 18.82 22.51
C GLY A 2 -8.31 19.03 22.16
N CYS A 3 -7.97 18.92 20.89
CA CYS A 3 -6.66 19.28 20.36
C CYS A 3 -6.81 20.14 19.12
N PHE A 4 -5.79 20.90 18.80
CA PHE A 4 -5.70 21.70 17.60
C PHE A 4 -4.50 21.24 16.78
N GLY A 5 -4.75 20.89 15.52
CA GLY A 5 -3.68 20.62 14.56
C GLY A 5 -3.13 21.90 13.97
N TRP A 6 -1.83 22.08 13.93
CA TRP A 6 -1.17 23.14 13.21
C TRP A 6 -0.56 22.58 11.94
N CYS A 7 -0.98 23.01 10.72
CA CYS A 7 -2.03 23.97 10.40
C CYS A 7 -2.78 23.54 9.11
N MET A 8 -3.75 24.33 8.66
CA MET A 8 -4.53 23.99 7.48
C MET A 8 -3.72 24.10 6.19
N PHE A 9 -2.90 25.15 6.03
CA PHE A 9 -2.14 25.43 4.81
C PHE A 9 -0.65 25.55 5.09
N ASP A 10 0.18 25.19 4.12
CA ASP A 10 1.57 25.62 4.10
C ASP A 10 1.64 27.15 4.01
N TYR A 11 2.68 27.74 4.55
CA TYR A 11 2.82 29.18 4.61
C TYR A 11 4.27 29.62 4.48
N ASN A 12 4.46 30.85 4.01
CA ASN A 12 5.77 31.45 3.92
C ASN A 12 6.32 31.83 5.30
N THR A 13 7.61 31.63 5.49
CA THR A 13 8.35 31.99 6.70
C THR A 13 9.52 32.90 6.37
N HIS A 14 10.22 33.39 7.39
CA HIS A 14 11.44 34.14 7.19
C HIS A 14 12.64 33.21 6.94
N LYS A 15 13.74 33.80 6.46
CA LYS A 15 14.95 33.08 6.03
C LYS A 15 15.60 32.18 7.08
N ASP A 16 15.39 32.47 8.35
CA ASP A 16 16.04 31.74 9.46
C ASP A 16 15.12 30.65 10.06
N PHE A 17 14.03 30.33 9.38
CA PHE A 17 13.09 29.32 9.83
C PHE A 17 12.97 28.15 8.84
N GLY A 18 12.85 26.95 9.38
CA GLY A 18 12.56 25.74 8.61
C GLY A 18 13.75 25.21 7.82
N SER A 19 13.47 24.63 6.66
CA SER A 19 14.43 23.99 5.77
C SER A 19 15.32 24.94 4.95
N GLY A 20 15.15 26.26 5.12
CA GLY A 20 15.90 27.28 4.37
C GLY A 20 15.23 27.70 3.06
N ASP A 21 14.19 27.06 2.62
CA ASP A 21 13.41 27.42 1.43
C ASP A 21 12.30 28.46 1.70
N ARG A 22 12.24 28.95 2.95
CA ARG A 22 11.28 29.95 3.44
C ARG A 22 9.80 29.49 3.39
N ILE A 23 9.59 28.20 3.34
CA ILE A 23 8.25 27.58 3.37
C ILE A 23 8.16 26.66 4.57
N CYS A 24 7.05 26.75 5.29
CA CYS A 24 6.69 25.82 6.35
C CYS A 24 5.69 24.82 5.81
N TYR A 25 6.07 23.56 5.71
CA TYR A 25 5.29 22.49 5.10
C TYR A 25 4.37 21.74 6.09
N HIS A 26 3.94 22.39 7.16
CA HIS A 26 3.12 21.78 8.19
C HIS A 26 1.63 21.66 7.80
N GLY A 27 1.24 22.30 6.69
CA GLY A 27 -0.15 22.30 6.27
C GLY A 27 -0.67 20.90 5.89
N VAL A 28 -1.94 20.65 6.17
CA VAL A 28 -2.67 19.51 5.61
C VAL A 28 -2.97 19.72 4.12
N MET A 29 -2.94 20.97 3.67
CA MET A 29 -2.97 21.39 2.27
C MET A 29 -1.70 22.18 1.96
N ASP A 30 -1.30 22.20 0.70
CA ASP A 30 -0.21 23.07 0.25
C ASP A 30 -0.62 24.56 0.24
N MET A 31 0.32 25.45 -0.08
CA MET A 31 0.04 26.89 -0.12
C MET A 31 -0.88 27.31 -1.28
N PHE A 32 -1.11 26.44 -2.26
CA PHE A 32 -2.07 26.60 -3.35
C PHE A 32 -3.41 25.95 -3.05
N ARG A 33 -3.60 25.41 -1.84
CA ARG A 33 -4.79 24.74 -1.33
C ARG A 33 -5.05 23.35 -1.94
N ASN A 34 -4.04 22.74 -2.55
CA ASN A 34 -4.15 21.34 -2.96
C ASN A 34 -4.08 20.45 -1.72
N PRO A 35 -4.99 19.47 -1.60
CA PRO A 35 -4.99 18.56 -0.46
C PRO A 35 -3.77 17.64 -0.50
N LYS A 36 -3.07 17.55 0.63
CA LYS A 36 -2.05 16.53 0.87
C LYS A 36 -2.70 15.25 1.41
N LEU A 37 -1.91 14.19 1.58
CA LEU A 37 -2.42 12.94 2.14
C LEU A 37 -3.07 13.12 3.52
N ALA A 38 -2.52 14.02 4.35
CA ALA A 38 -3.09 14.35 5.65
C ALA A 38 -4.54 14.89 5.56
N ALA A 39 -4.87 15.66 4.52
CA ALA A 39 -6.23 16.13 4.30
C ALA A 39 -7.21 14.98 4.09
N ARG A 40 -6.79 13.94 3.39
CA ARG A 40 -7.60 12.73 3.17
C ARG A 40 -7.90 11.96 4.46
N VAL A 41 -6.97 11.96 5.42
CA VAL A 41 -7.20 11.36 6.75
C VAL A 41 -8.32 12.09 7.50
N TYR A 42 -8.35 13.44 7.44
CA TYR A 42 -9.44 14.22 8.02
C TYR A 42 -10.76 14.02 7.25
N GLU A 43 -10.69 14.06 5.92
CA GLU A 43 -11.86 13.89 5.05
C GLU A 43 -12.56 12.55 5.25
N CYS A 44 -11.82 11.48 5.53
CA CYS A 44 -12.39 10.17 5.86
C CYS A 44 -13.22 10.15 7.15
N GLN A 45 -13.12 11.17 8.03
CA GLN A 45 -13.86 11.19 9.29
C GLN A 45 -15.28 11.80 9.14
N GLN A 46 -15.75 12.07 7.93
CA GLN A 46 -17.10 12.54 7.61
C GLN A 46 -17.94 11.45 6.93
N GLU A 47 -19.27 11.66 6.84
CA GLU A 47 -20.24 10.71 6.26
C GLU A 47 -21.01 11.30 5.06
N GLU A 48 -20.62 12.47 4.55
CA GLU A 48 -21.37 13.18 3.50
C GLU A 48 -21.16 12.56 2.12
N HIS A 49 -19.96 12.04 1.85
CA HIS A 49 -19.60 11.39 0.60
C HIS A 49 -18.53 10.33 0.81
N THR A 50 -18.45 9.37 -0.08
CA THR A 50 -17.42 8.32 -0.02
C THR A 50 -16.05 8.87 -0.37
N VAL A 51 -15.09 8.64 0.51
CA VAL A 51 -13.68 8.92 0.29
C VAL A 51 -12.94 7.61 0.03
N LEU A 52 -12.10 7.60 -0.99
CA LEU A 52 -11.21 6.49 -1.29
C LEU A 52 -9.88 7.02 -1.83
N GLU A 53 -8.81 6.88 -1.07
CA GLU A 53 -7.47 7.29 -1.46
C GLU A 53 -6.42 6.31 -0.94
N LEU A 54 -5.25 6.29 -1.56
CA LEU A 54 -4.10 5.50 -1.14
C LEU A 54 -2.95 6.40 -0.69
N SER A 55 -2.21 5.94 0.30
CA SER A 55 -0.97 6.59 0.74
C SER A 55 0.20 6.42 -0.23
N SER A 56 0.01 5.70 -1.34
CA SER A 56 1.04 5.35 -2.31
C SER A 56 0.53 5.48 -3.74
N SER A 57 1.41 5.82 -4.68
CA SER A 57 1.15 5.72 -6.12
C SER A 57 1.07 4.27 -6.61
N MET A 58 1.44 3.30 -5.77
CA MET A 58 1.64 1.88 -6.08
C MET A 58 2.85 1.62 -7.00
N ASP A 59 3.59 2.64 -7.35
CA ASP A 59 4.82 2.52 -8.14
C ASP A 59 6.00 2.21 -7.21
N ILE A 60 6.73 1.15 -7.49
CA ILE A 60 7.93 0.76 -6.73
C ILE A 60 9.23 1.21 -7.41
N GLY A 61 9.13 1.94 -8.54
CA GLY A 61 10.26 2.33 -9.35
C GLY A 61 10.85 1.19 -10.18
N GLU A 62 11.92 1.49 -10.89
CA GLU A 62 12.57 0.55 -11.82
C GLU A 62 13.79 -0.16 -11.23
N HIS A 63 14.14 0.14 -9.99
CA HIS A 63 15.31 -0.45 -9.34
C HIS A 63 14.94 -1.75 -8.59
N PRO A 64 15.71 -2.85 -8.78
CA PRO A 64 15.41 -4.15 -8.15
C PRO A 64 15.38 -4.14 -6.61
N GLY A 65 16.00 -3.15 -5.99
CA GLY A 65 15.99 -2.99 -4.53
C GLY A 65 14.78 -2.22 -3.99
N CYS A 66 13.93 -1.69 -4.87
CA CYS A 66 12.75 -0.94 -4.44
C CYS A 66 11.67 -1.89 -3.90
N ASN A 67 10.93 -1.41 -2.91
CA ASN A 67 9.79 -2.10 -2.34
C ASN A 67 8.62 -1.11 -2.15
N ARG A 68 7.41 -1.62 -1.95
CA ARG A 68 6.22 -0.78 -1.80
C ARG A 68 6.19 -0.01 -0.50
N GLY A 69 6.79 -0.57 0.55
CA GLY A 69 6.62 -0.06 1.90
C GLY A 69 5.20 -0.34 2.44
N GLU A 70 4.91 0.20 3.60
CA GLU A 70 3.56 0.13 4.15
C GLU A 70 2.64 1.09 3.39
N THR A 71 1.59 0.54 2.82
CA THR A 71 0.57 1.29 2.08
C THR A 71 -0.74 1.24 2.82
N TYR A 72 -1.39 2.40 2.93
CA TYR A 72 -2.66 2.56 3.63
C TYR A 72 -3.76 2.94 2.64
N ILE A 73 -4.94 2.35 2.84
CA ILE A 73 -6.18 2.78 2.21
C ILE A 73 -6.86 3.75 3.17
N LEU A 74 -7.21 4.92 2.69
CA LEU A 74 -7.94 5.96 3.40
C LEU A 74 -9.37 5.96 2.86
N THR A 75 -10.33 5.59 3.70
CA THR A 75 -11.73 5.50 3.30
C THR A 75 -12.67 5.60 4.50
N ASN A 76 -13.89 6.08 4.25
CA ASN A 76 -15.01 6.01 5.18
C ASN A 76 -16.05 4.94 4.78
N ALA A 77 -15.78 4.15 3.73
CA ALA A 77 -16.61 3.02 3.33
C ALA A 77 -16.54 1.85 4.32
N ASP A 78 -17.48 0.92 4.24
CA ASP A 78 -17.52 -0.28 5.10
C ASP A 78 -16.40 -1.25 4.78
N SER A 79 -16.09 -1.40 3.49
CA SER A 79 -14.98 -2.22 3.01
C SER A 79 -14.40 -1.70 1.70
N VAL A 80 -13.18 -2.19 1.37
CA VAL A 80 -12.53 -1.91 0.08
C VAL A 80 -12.06 -3.22 -0.53
N ARG A 81 -12.49 -3.49 -1.75
CA ARG A 81 -12.02 -4.62 -2.56
C ARG A 81 -10.85 -4.20 -3.42
N MET A 82 -9.76 -4.92 -3.31
CA MET A 82 -8.56 -4.71 -4.11
C MET A 82 -8.43 -5.74 -5.22
N TYR A 83 -8.11 -5.26 -6.42
CA TYR A 83 -7.84 -6.08 -7.59
C TYR A 83 -6.48 -5.71 -8.18
N LYS A 84 -5.78 -6.72 -8.72
CA LYS A 84 -4.55 -6.55 -9.50
C LYS A 84 -4.76 -7.19 -10.87
N ASN A 85 -4.67 -6.40 -11.94
CA ASN A 85 -4.95 -6.84 -13.32
C ASN A 85 -6.30 -7.60 -13.41
N ASP A 86 -7.35 -6.98 -12.84
CA ASP A 86 -8.71 -7.50 -12.72
C ASP A 86 -8.89 -8.80 -11.89
N ARG A 87 -7.80 -9.36 -11.37
CA ARG A 87 -7.88 -10.46 -10.43
C ARG A 87 -8.13 -9.93 -9.01
N PHE A 88 -9.17 -10.46 -8.37
CA PHE A 88 -9.46 -10.15 -6.96
C PHE A 88 -8.29 -10.58 -6.06
N ILE A 89 -7.85 -9.68 -5.18
CA ILE A 89 -6.77 -9.93 -4.24
C ILE A 89 -7.33 -10.14 -2.84
N LYS A 90 -7.97 -9.12 -2.28
CA LYS A 90 -8.49 -9.14 -0.91
C LYS A 90 -9.55 -8.07 -0.72
N GLU A 91 -10.49 -8.32 0.19
CA GLU A 91 -11.37 -7.30 0.75
C GLU A 91 -10.85 -6.88 2.12
N TYR A 92 -10.67 -5.57 2.29
CA TYR A 92 -10.26 -4.92 3.54
C TYR A 92 -11.48 -4.31 4.17
N LYS A 93 -11.78 -4.65 5.43
CA LYS A 93 -12.95 -4.17 6.14
C LYS A 93 -12.58 -3.14 7.18
N ARG A 94 -13.52 -2.27 7.54
CA ARG A 94 -13.33 -1.25 8.58
C ARG A 94 -12.81 -1.83 9.89
N GLU A 95 -13.31 -2.99 10.29
CA GLU A 95 -12.87 -3.70 11.49
C GLU A 95 -11.41 -4.19 11.44
N ASP A 96 -10.78 -4.28 10.27
CA ASP A 96 -9.38 -4.70 10.12
C ASP A 96 -8.39 -3.56 10.44
N SER A 97 -8.87 -2.30 10.53
CA SER A 97 -8.01 -1.18 10.89
C SER A 97 -7.35 -1.38 12.25
N PRO A 98 -6.03 -1.18 12.37
CA PRO A 98 -5.35 -1.20 13.67
C PRO A 98 -5.70 0.01 14.56
N TRP A 99 -6.25 1.09 14.00
CA TRP A 99 -6.63 2.31 14.72
C TRP A 99 -8.07 2.26 15.22
N LYS A 100 -8.32 1.45 16.23
CA LYS A 100 -9.66 1.16 16.77
C LYS A 100 -10.39 2.36 17.39
N HIS A 101 -9.68 3.44 17.66
CA HIS A 101 -10.26 4.65 18.27
C HIS A 101 -10.71 5.69 17.23
N LEU A 102 -10.40 5.48 15.96
CA LEU A 102 -10.89 6.33 14.87
C LEU A 102 -12.16 5.72 14.28
N PRO A 103 -13.20 6.53 13.99
CA PRO A 103 -14.38 6.06 13.27
C PRO A 103 -14.03 5.38 11.95
N HIS A 104 -13.13 5.99 11.19
CA HIS A 104 -12.61 5.50 9.91
C HIS A 104 -11.08 5.47 9.95
N GLY A 105 -10.52 4.49 10.66
CA GLY A 105 -9.07 4.29 10.72
C GLY A 105 -8.52 3.77 9.38
N PRO A 106 -7.32 4.21 8.97
CA PRO A 106 -6.67 3.69 7.76
C PRO A 106 -6.60 2.15 7.75
N LEU A 107 -6.77 1.55 6.58
CA LEU A 107 -6.62 0.10 6.38
C LEU A 107 -5.23 -0.19 5.82
N VAL A 108 -4.58 -1.22 6.33
CA VAL A 108 -3.21 -1.58 5.91
C VAL A 108 -3.28 -2.61 4.78
N ILE A 109 -2.64 -2.33 3.64
CA ILE A 109 -2.50 -3.33 2.58
C ILE A 109 -1.43 -4.33 2.99
N ASP A 110 -1.84 -5.54 3.26
CA ASP A 110 -0.99 -6.65 3.72
C ASP A 110 -0.87 -7.79 2.70
N ASP A 111 -1.68 -7.78 1.64
CA ASP A 111 -1.68 -8.79 0.59
C ASP A 111 -1.69 -8.13 -0.81
N TYR A 112 -0.72 -8.48 -1.65
CA TYR A 112 -0.60 -8.04 -3.05
C TYR A 112 -0.76 -9.20 -4.04
N ILE A 113 -1.02 -10.42 -3.55
CA ILE A 113 -0.94 -11.67 -4.31
C ILE A 113 -2.31 -12.36 -4.41
N GLY A 114 -3.12 -12.29 -3.33
CA GLY A 114 -4.39 -13.00 -3.26
C GLY A 114 -4.19 -14.52 -3.29
N ASP A 115 -4.90 -15.17 -4.18
CA ASP A 115 -4.86 -16.62 -4.39
C ASP A 115 -3.98 -17.05 -5.58
N ALA A 116 -3.17 -16.12 -6.10
CA ALA A 116 -2.41 -16.35 -7.32
C ALA A 116 -1.41 -17.49 -7.19
N ILE A 117 -0.69 -17.55 -6.07
CA ILE A 117 0.32 -18.61 -5.84
C ILE A 117 -0.35 -19.98 -5.75
N GLU A 118 -1.47 -20.09 -5.06
CA GLU A 118 -2.19 -21.35 -4.92
C GLU A 118 -2.78 -21.86 -6.23
N LYS A 119 -3.17 -20.94 -7.13
CA LYS A 119 -3.77 -21.30 -8.41
C LYS A 119 -2.78 -21.48 -9.55
N ASP A 120 -1.73 -20.68 -9.57
CA ASP A 120 -0.83 -20.58 -10.73
C ASP A 120 0.44 -21.45 -10.54
N GLU A 121 0.78 -21.82 -9.30
CA GLU A 121 1.97 -22.62 -8.98
C GLU A 121 1.58 -24.01 -8.44
N HIS A 122 2.49 -24.97 -8.64
CA HIS A 122 2.29 -26.35 -8.18
C HIS A 122 2.81 -26.58 -6.75
N PHE A 123 2.51 -25.65 -5.84
CA PHE A 123 2.88 -25.77 -4.43
C PHE A 123 1.77 -26.43 -3.61
N THR A 124 2.17 -27.10 -2.54
CA THR A 124 1.18 -27.50 -1.52
C THR A 124 0.61 -26.23 -0.85
N THR A 125 -0.58 -26.34 -0.26
CA THR A 125 -1.23 -25.21 0.45
C THR A 125 -0.31 -24.59 1.51
N ALA A 126 0.44 -25.41 2.25
CA ALA A 126 1.36 -24.91 3.28
C ALA A 126 2.57 -24.17 2.68
N GLN A 127 3.09 -24.65 1.55
CA GLN A 127 4.18 -23.99 0.84
C GLN A 127 3.69 -22.65 0.24
N GLY A 128 2.56 -22.68 -0.48
CA GLY A 128 1.97 -21.49 -1.11
C GLY A 128 1.71 -20.40 -0.08
N LYS A 129 1.11 -20.74 1.06
CA LYS A 129 0.88 -19.80 2.16
C LYS A 129 2.20 -19.21 2.69
N GLY A 130 3.20 -20.04 2.97
CA GLY A 130 4.48 -19.55 3.49
C GLY A 130 5.22 -18.65 2.51
N ILE A 131 5.20 -18.98 1.22
CA ILE A 131 5.80 -18.16 0.15
C ILE A 131 5.06 -16.83 0.06
N LYS A 132 3.74 -16.84 -0.01
CA LYS A 132 2.90 -15.65 -0.05
C LYS A 132 3.18 -14.71 1.12
N ASP A 133 3.20 -15.23 2.34
CA ASP A 133 3.46 -14.44 3.55
C ASP A 133 4.87 -13.80 3.50
N ALA A 134 5.87 -14.55 3.03
CA ALA A 134 7.24 -14.05 2.90
C ALA A 134 7.36 -12.96 1.81
N LEU A 135 6.72 -13.14 0.66
CA LEU A 135 6.74 -12.17 -0.43
C LEU A 135 6.00 -10.89 -0.04
N ASN A 136 4.83 -10.97 0.58
CA ASN A 136 4.08 -9.82 1.07
C ASN A 136 4.85 -9.07 2.15
N ALA A 137 5.50 -9.78 3.08
CA ALA A 137 6.36 -9.14 4.08
C ALA A 137 7.56 -8.43 3.45
N THR A 138 8.18 -9.04 2.43
CA THR A 138 9.27 -8.41 1.68
C THR A 138 8.82 -7.15 0.97
N ALA A 139 7.62 -7.16 0.36
CA ALA A 139 7.04 -5.99 -0.29
C ALA A 139 6.82 -4.83 0.68
N ARG A 140 6.42 -5.13 1.92
CA ARG A 140 6.10 -4.12 2.95
C ARG A 140 7.33 -3.59 3.67
N TYR A 141 8.22 -4.47 4.10
CA TYR A 141 9.30 -4.14 5.02
C TYR A 141 10.68 -4.08 4.36
N GLY A 142 10.80 -4.54 3.12
CA GLY A 142 12.08 -4.75 2.46
C GLY A 142 12.89 -5.89 3.10
N LEU A 143 14.02 -6.24 2.50
CA LEU A 143 14.85 -7.35 2.96
C LEU A 143 15.55 -7.09 4.31
N SER A 144 15.82 -5.82 4.63
CA SER A 144 16.56 -5.44 5.84
C SER A 144 15.72 -5.39 7.11
N HIS A 145 14.39 -5.39 7.01
CA HIS A 145 13.48 -5.22 8.15
C HIS A 145 12.41 -6.32 8.24
N LEU A 146 12.73 -7.52 7.73
CA LEU A 146 11.80 -8.64 7.73
C LEU A 146 11.48 -9.12 9.16
N PRO A 147 10.21 -9.45 9.45
CA PRO A 147 9.83 -10.11 10.70
C PRO A 147 10.56 -11.44 10.90
N LYS A 148 10.87 -11.79 12.15
CA LYS A 148 11.55 -13.06 12.48
C LYS A 148 10.84 -14.29 11.92
N SER A 149 9.52 -14.29 11.87
CA SER A 149 8.71 -15.38 11.28
C SER A 149 9.03 -15.62 9.81
N VAL A 150 9.39 -14.60 9.06
CA VAL A 150 9.74 -14.72 7.64
C VAL A 150 11.07 -15.44 7.47
N TYR A 151 12.06 -15.18 8.33
CA TYR A 151 13.33 -15.93 8.30
C TYR A 151 13.12 -17.42 8.60
N VAL A 152 12.24 -17.76 9.55
CA VAL A 152 11.89 -19.14 9.84
C VAL A 152 11.22 -19.80 8.64
N THR A 153 10.31 -19.08 7.98
CA THR A 153 9.65 -19.57 6.76
C THR A 153 10.66 -19.74 5.62
N ALA A 154 11.54 -18.79 5.39
CA ALA A 154 12.59 -18.87 4.37
C ALA A 154 13.52 -20.09 4.62
N LEU A 155 13.90 -20.31 5.88
CA LEU A 155 14.72 -21.48 6.26
C LEU A 155 13.98 -22.80 5.99
N LYS A 156 12.68 -22.88 6.29
CA LYS A 156 11.86 -24.05 5.95
C LYS A 156 11.79 -24.27 4.44
N MET A 157 11.60 -23.23 3.65
CA MET A 157 11.57 -23.32 2.19
C MET A 157 12.90 -23.85 1.65
N LEU A 158 14.02 -23.36 2.17
CA LEU A 158 15.36 -23.80 1.78
C LEU A 158 15.63 -25.26 2.17
N LEU A 159 15.40 -25.63 3.43
CA LEU A 159 15.83 -26.93 3.97
C LEU A 159 14.84 -28.06 3.68
N LEU A 160 13.53 -27.81 3.78
CA LEU A 160 12.50 -28.85 3.63
C LEU A 160 12.00 -28.98 2.19
N TYR A 161 11.94 -27.85 1.47
CA TYR A 161 11.38 -27.84 0.12
C TYR A 161 12.44 -27.60 -0.96
N HIS A 162 13.74 -27.54 -0.58
CA HIS A 162 14.88 -27.38 -1.49
C HIS A 162 14.75 -26.20 -2.45
N MET A 163 14.01 -25.15 -2.04
CA MET A 163 13.80 -23.94 -2.82
C MET A 163 15.09 -23.10 -2.85
N LYS A 164 15.55 -22.70 -4.01
CA LYS A 164 16.75 -21.87 -4.14
C LYS A 164 16.41 -20.40 -3.90
N PRO A 165 17.34 -19.56 -3.42
CA PRO A 165 17.14 -18.12 -3.31
C PRO A 165 16.74 -17.47 -4.64
N THR A 166 17.23 -17.98 -5.78
CA THR A 166 16.87 -17.53 -7.12
C THR A 166 15.38 -17.71 -7.42
N ASP A 167 14.78 -18.79 -6.92
CA ASP A 167 13.35 -19.07 -7.13
C ASP A 167 12.49 -18.03 -6.41
N ALA A 168 12.92 -17.61 -5.21
CA ALA A 168 12.25 -16.55 -4.46
C ALA A 168 12.28 -15.21 -5.21
N VAL A 169 13.40 -14.87 -5.86
CA VAL A 169 13.51 -13.66 -6.69
C VAL A 169 12.58 -13.75 -7.90
N VAL A 170 12.51 -14.90 -8.57
CA VAL A 170 11.59 -15.11 -9.70
C VAL A 170 10.14 -14.94 -9.26
N LEU A 171 9.75 -15.53 -8.14
CA LEU A 171 8.39 -15.39 -7.61
C LEU A 171 8.10 -13.95 -7.16
N TYR A 172 9.05 -13.28 -6.53
CA TYR A 172 8.90 -11.86 -6.18
C TYR A 172 8.62 -11.00 -7.42
N ASN A 173 9.42 -11.15 -8.46
CA ASN A 173 9.26 -10.41 -9.71
C ASN A 173 7.93 -10.73 -10.41
N ARG A 174 7.46 -11.96 -10.31
CA ARG A 174 6.20 -12.40 -10.93
C ARG A 174 4.97 -11.86 -10.19
N TYR A 175 4.98 -11.87 -8.86
CA TYR A 175 3.78 -11.58 -8.07
C TYR A 175 3.77 -10.21 -7.39
N ILE A 176 4.93 -9.65 -7.10
CA ILE A 176 5.06 -8.36 -6.40
C ILE A 176 5.67 -7.29 -7.30
N GLY A 177 6.76 -7.61 -8.00
CA GLY A 177 7.50 -6.64 -8.80
C GLY A 177 6.69 -6.18 -10.02
N ASP A 178 6.66 -4.87 -10.24
CA ASP A 178 5.97 -4.23 -11.37
C ASP A 178 6.95 -3.48 -12.29
N TRP A 179 8.23 -3.78 -12.19
CA TRP A 179 9.28 -3.16 -13.00
C TRP A 179 9.72 -4.09 -14.14
N GLY A 180 10.43 -3.54 -15.10
CA GLY A 180 10.86 -4.29 -16.27
C GLY A 180 9.86 -4.28 -17.43
N GLY A 181 8.98 -3.28 -17.50
CA GLY A 181 8.06 -3.07 -18.64
C GLY A 181 6.73 -3.81 -18.51
N THR A 182 6.45 -4.43 -17.37
CA THR A 182 5.15 -5.05 -17.11
C THR A 182 4.11 -3.98 -16.78
N SER A 183 3.02 -3.93 -17.53
CA SER A 183 1.89 -3.06 -17.21
C SER A 183 1.04 -3.71 -16.11
N THR A 184 0.97 -3.07 -14.95
CA THR A 184 0.13 -3.51 -13.84
C THR A 184 -0.93 -2.45 -13.57
N THR A 185 -2.16 -2.90 -13.32
CA THR A 185 -3.26 -2.04 -12.92
C THR A 185 -3.76 -2.51 -11.56
N TYR A 186 -3.82 -1.58 -10.60
CA TYR A 186 -4.48 -1.80 -9.30
C TYR A 186 -5.80 -1.06 -9.30
N ARG A 187 -6.87 -1.76 -9.01
CA ARG A 187 -8.22 -1.22 -8.87
C ARG A 187 -8.73 -1.46 -7.47
N PHE A 188 -9.29 -0.43 -6.86
CA PHE A 188 -9.86 -0.44 -5.53
C PHE A 188 -11.30 -0.01 -5.62
N GLU A 189 -12.21 -0.77 -5.05
CA GLU A 189 -13.64 -0.48 -5.00
C GLU A 189 -14.06 -0.28 -3.54
N ALA A 190 -14.47 0.93 -3.19
CA ALA A 190 -15.09 1.20 -1.90
C ALA A 190 -16.54 0.70 -1.92
N VAL A 191 -16.93 -0.03 -0.89
CA VAL A 191 -18.26 -0.65 -0.76
C VAL A 191 -18.90 -0.15 0.51
N SER A 192 -20.13 0.38 0.38
CA SER A 192 -21.00 0.75 1.48
C SER A 192 -22.43 0.29 1.18
N ASP A 193 -23.16 -0.16 2.19
CA ASP A 193 -24.54 -0.68 2.04
C ASP A 193 -24.68 -1.76 0.96
N GLY A 194 -23.62 -2.57 0.77
CA GLY A 194 -23.59 -3.65 -0.20
C GLY A 194 -23.37 -3.21 -1.66
N GLY A 195 -23.23 -1.92 -1.95
CA GLY A 195 -22.94 -1.36 -3.27
C GLY A 195 -21.56 -0.73 -3.39
N VAL A 196 -21.02 -0.69 -4.62
CA VAL A 196 -19.78 0.07 -4.91
C VAL A 196 -20.13 1.54 -4.96
N THR A 197 -19.48 2.35 -4.12
CA THR A 197 -19.74 3.79 -3.96
C THR A 197 -18.63 4.66 -4.52
N ALA A 198 -17.40 4.12 -4.63
CA ALA A 198 -16.29 4.80 -5.28
C ALA A 198 -15.30 3.78 -5.87
N GLU A 199 -14.57 4.18 -6.90
CA GLU A 199 -13.51 3.40 -7.52
C GLU A 199 -12.24 4.24 -7.66
N LEU A 200 -11.08 3.62 -7.40
CA LEU A 200 -9.77 4.21 -7.59
C LEU A 200 -8.89 3.27 -8.39
N ILE A 201 -8.31 3.77 -9.48
CA ILE A 201 -7.39 3.01 -10.33
C ILE A 201 -6.00 3.62 -10.23
N LYS A 202 -5.01 2.79 -9.87
CA LYS A 202 -3.58 3.15 -9.89
C LYS A 202 -2.87 2.31 -10.96
N LYS A 203 -2.14 3.02 -11.82
CA LYS A 203 -1.30 2.39 -12.87
C LYS A 203 0.13 2.82 -12.62
N PRO A 204 0.96 1.99 -11.97
CA PRO A 204 2.37 2.29 -11.77
C PRO A 204 3.06 2.60 -13.10
N MET A 205 3.93 3.58 -13.09
CA MET A 205 4.71 3.94 -14.28
C MET A 205 5.76 2.88 -14.54
N THR A 206 5.77 2.31 -15.75
CA THR A 206 6.74 1.31 -16.15
C THR A 206 7.95 1.89 -16.88
N LYS A 207 7.91 3.18 -17.23
CA LYS A 207 9.01 3.91 -17.87
C LYS A 207 9.03 5.38 -17.45
N VAL A 208 10.21 5.87 -17.17
CA VAL A 208 10.47 7.31 -17.12
C VAL A 208 10.78 7.77 -18.55
N VAL A 209 9.94 8.61 -19.11
CA VAL A 209 10.21 9.26 -20.38
C VAL A 209 10.83 10.63 -20.08
N LEU A 210 12.11 10.78 -20.31
CA LEU A 210 12.78 12.07 -20.28
C LEU A 210 12.56 12.74 -21.64
N PHE A 211 11.93 13.91 -21.64
CA PHE A 211 11.79 14.79 -22.80
C PHE A 211 12.89 15.85 -22.78
#